data_c6ac9c3881c107bf8c3cbd1e297f5dfd
#
_entry.id   c6ac9c3881c107bf8c3cbd1e297f5dfd
#
_cell.length_a   1.000
_cell.length_b   1.000
_cell.length_c   1.000
_cell.angle_alpha   90.00
_cell.angle_beta   90.00
_cell.angle_gamma   90.00
#
_symmetry.space_group_name_H-M   'P 1'
#
loop_
_entity.id
_entity.type
_entity.pdbx_description
1 polymer ?
#
loop_
_entity_poly.entity_id
_entity_poly.type
_entity_poly.pdbx_seq_one_letter_code
_entity_poly.pdbx_strand_id
1 'polypeptide(L)'
;MKRVAYTLAFAGLAFALLMAGLAPRAAAQDSGVTGTVLDLNGKPWPDLKVMITSDQGSKLDATTDKNGKYEFHNLRSGTYQLSVQLPNQVFQGGNPKVGGGQTVTVDFNFKEIMEKQDPTFAEKMKKQTEEKQKFQGMKQHFDTGVATLEQARQAKEAMAKAPADQRDALKQNVADLTSKAVTELEAAKAALPEKDNNRPTVLAKLAQAYDEAGRSDDAIATYKQAIDIKPSPDYYNNLGGVLGRAGKIEDATAAFQKSAELDPPHAAGAWLNYGIVLSNANRYKEAVEPLKKATDLDPKNPKGWYLLASAMVADPSIYKQTAGKIEVTPLPGTAEAYQKAIDLDPNGPWGKQAKEGLDQLNGMTGGITTQVGGGAKKKKP
;
A
#
# COMPACT_ATOMS: atom_id res chain seq x y z
N MET A 1 -30.68 -20.78 13.54
CA MET A 1 -31.97 -21.39 14.03
C MET A 1 -32.33 -22.55 13.14
N LYS A 2 -32.79 -23.63 13.70
CA LYS A 2 -33.27 -24.95 13.25
C LYS A 2 -32.18 -26.04 13.21
N ARG A 3 -32.10 -26.66 14.41
CA ARG A 3 -31.60 -28.03 14.60
C ARG A 3 -32.64 -29.00 14.02
N VAL A 4 -32.18 -30.00 13.28
CA VAL A 4 -33.01 -31.19 12.97
C VAL A 4 -32.30 -32.39 13.60
N ALA A 5 -32.95 -32.93 14.64
CA ALA A 5 -32.59 -34.18 15.28
C ALA A 5 -33.20 -35.33 14.48
N TYR A 6 -32.42 -36.35 14.19
CA TYR A 6 -32.92 -37.64 13.72
C TYR A 6 -32.68 -38.68 14.81
N THR A 7 -33.74 -39.08 15.42
CA THR A 7 -33.89 -40.29 16.25
C THR A 7 -34.02 -41.51 15.33
N LEU A 8 -33.16 -42.50 15.50
CA LEU A 8 -33.34 -43.83 14.93
C LEU A 8 -33.62 -44.84 16.04
N ALA A 9 -34.75 -45.49 15.89
CA ALA A 9 -35.29 -46.49 16.81
C ALA A 9 -34.58 -47.84 16.60
N PHE A 10 -34.32 -48.52 17.72
CA PHE A 10 -33.89 -49.89 17.77
C PHE A 10 -35.02 -50.85 17.40
N ALA A 11 -34.74 -51.77 16.49
CA ALA A 11 -35.52 -52.99 16.35
C ALA A 11 -34.54 -54.18 16.57
N GLY A 12 -34.73 -54.86 17.67
CA GLY A 12 -33.99 -56.04 18.00
C GLY A 12 -34.49 -57.25 17.18
N LEU A 13 -33.58 -58.07 16.75
CA LEU A 13 -33.87 -59.43 16.39
C LEU A 13 -32.79 -60.35 17.04
N ALA A 14 -33.21 -61.13 18.01
CA ALA A 14 -32.45 -62.23 18.57
C ALA A 14 -32.41 -63.37 17.60
N PHE A 15 -31.22 -63.90 17.30
CA PHE A 15 -31.05 -65.22 16.73
C PHE A 15 -30.04 -66.04 17.52
N ALA A 16 -30.49 -67.18 17.97
CA ALA A 16 -29.78 -68.10 18.84
C ALA A 16 -28.82 -69.01 18.11
N LEU A 17 -27.70 -69.24 18.74
CA LEU A 17 -26.77 -70.40 18.73
C LEU A 17 -26.67 -71.29 17.50
N LEU A 18 -25.43 -71.35 16.97
CA LEU A 18 -24.78 -72.61 16.65
C LEU A 18 -23.34 -72.56 17.14
N MET A 19 -23.04 -73.33 18.20
CA MET A 19 -21.70 -73.60 18.69
C MET A 19 -20.99 -74.55 17.74
N ALA A 20 -20.21 -74.03 16.77
CA ALA A 20 -19.16 -74.72 16.10
C ALA A 20 -17.83 -74.15 16.57
N GLY A 21 -17.00 -75.04 17.14
CA GLY A 21 -15.71 -74.70 17.69
C GLY A 21 -14.83 -73.91 16.71
N LEU A 22 -14.73 -72.63 16.95
CA LEU A 22 -13.72 -71.78 16.32
C LEU A 22 -12.45 -71.89 17.17
N ALA A 23 -11.46 -72.58 16.67
CA ALA A 23 -10.09 -72.40 17.14
C ALA A 23 -9.81 -70.90 17.24
N PRO A 24 -9.07 -70.41 18.26
CA PRO A 24 -8.72 -68.99 18.33
C PRO A 24 -7.98 -68.63 17.04
N ARG A 25 -8.62 -67.87 16.19
CA ARG A 25 -7.94 -67.20 15.08
C ARG A 25 -6.86 -66.36 15.76
N ALA A 26 -5.60 -66.77 15.58
CA ALA A 26 -4.47 -65.94 15.96
C ALA A 26 -4.79 -64.56 15.43
N ALA A 27 -4.83 -63.58 16.32
CA ALA A 27 -4.99 -62.17 15.93
C ALA A 27 -3.96 -61.95 14.83
N ALA A 28 -4.45 -61.67 13.62
CA ALA A 28 -3.55 -61.33 12.52
C ALA A 28 -2.75 -60.15 13.00
N GLN A 29 -1.45 -60.39 13.28
CA GLN A 29 -0.58 -59.29 13.66
C GLN A 29 -0.59 -58.29 12.51
N ASP A 30 -1.05 -57.08 12.81
CA ASP A 30 -1.20 -56.01 11.83
C ASP A 30 0.19 -55.65 11.27
N SER A 31 0.37 -55.90 9.99
CA SER A 31 1.62 -55.58 9.28
C SER A 31 1.45 -54.20 8.66
N GLY A 32 2.37 -53.30 8.90
CA GLY A 32 2.19 -51.92 8.45
C GLY A 32 3.48 -51.13 8.24
N VAL A 33 3.29 -49.91 7.79
CA VAL A 33 4.34 -48.90 7.76
C VAL A 33 3.78 -47.66 8.45
N THR A 34 4.54 -47.12 9.37
CA THR A 34 4.21 -45.85 10.05
C THR A 34 5.40 -44.92 10.01
N GLY A 35 5.18 -43.64 10.31
CA GLY A 35 6.26 -42.67 10.45
C GLY A 35 5.76 -41.26 10.60
N THR A 36 6.69 -40.34 10.74
CA THR A 36 6.42 -38.91 10.83
C THR A 36 7.09 -38.16 9.68
N VAL A 37 6.47 -37.10 9.25
CA VAL A 37 7.04 -36.16 8.28
C VAL A 37 7.27 -34.84 8.98
N LEU A 38 8.52 -34.38 9.01
CA LEU A 38 8.92 -33.08 9.55
C LEU A 38 9.37 -32.18 8.41
N ASP A 39 9.00 -30.90 8.52
CA ASP A 39 9.35 -29.86 7.54
C ASP A 39 10.85 -29.46 7.59
N LEU A 40 11.23 -28.46 6.79
CA LEU A 40 12.59 -27.91 6.75
C LEU A 40 13.01 -27.19 8.04
N ASN A 41 12.10 -26.93 8.96
CA ASN A 41 12.36 -26.36 10.28
C ASN A 41 12.36 -27.44 11.39
N GLY A 42 12.15 -28.72 11.02
CA GLY A 42 12.03 -29.82 11.95
C GLY A 42 10.68 -29.86 12.70
N LYS A 43 9.65 -29.17 12.20
CA LYS A 43 8.29 -29.19 12.75
C LYS A 43 7.43 -30.23 12.05
N PRO A 44 6.41 -30.81 12.73
CA PRO A 44 5.43 -31.67 12.09
C PRO A 44 4.84 -31.03 10.83
N TRP A 45 4.77 -31.82 9.75
CA TRP A 45 4.19 -31.35 8.47
C TRP A 45 2.84 -32.04 8.20
N PRO A 46 1.73 -31.43 8.56
CA PRO A 46 0.39 -32.00 8.35
C PRO A 46 -0.05 -31.91 6.89
N ASP A 47 -1.12 -32.64 6.58
CA ASP A 47 -1.84 -32.61 5.32
C ASP A 47 -1.01 -32.99 4.08
N LEU A 48 0.14 -33.69 4.30
CA LEU A 48 0.94 -34.23 3.20
C LEU A 48 0.47 -35.60 2.80
N LYS A 49 0.40 -35.82 1.50
CA LYS A 49 0.12 -37.14 0.94
C LYS A 49 1.39 -38.00 0.94
N VAL A 50 1.36 -39.11 1.66
CA VAL A 50 2.39 -40.16 1.65
C VAL A 50 1.84 -41.31 0.83
N MET A 51 2.65 -41.86 -0.07
CA MET A 51 2.26 -42.93 -0.97
C MET A 51 3.19 -44.13 -0.73
N ILE A 52 2.62 -45.33 -0.78
CA ILE A 52 3.35 -46.59 -0.71
C ILE A 52 3.02 -47.44 -1.94
N THR A 53 4.01 -47.95 -2.64
CA THR A 53 3.85 -48.81 -3.82
C THR A 53 4.53 -50.13 -3.55
N SER A 54 3.77 -51.25 -3.71
CA SER A 54 4.33 -52.61 -3.58
C SER A 54 5.19 -52.96 -4.80
N ASP A 55 5.99 -53.99 -4.67
CA ASP A 55 6.75 -54.63 -5.75
C ASP A 55 5.88 -55.15 -6.90
N GLN A 56 4.58 -55.38 -6.63
CA GLN A 56 3.57 -55.75 -7.62
C GLN A 56 2.84 -54.57 -8.24
N GLY A 57 3.25 -53.35 -7.91
CA GLY A 57 2.66 -52.10 -8.45
C GLY A 57 1.37 -51.60 -7.76
N SER A 58 0.90 -52.29 -6.70
CA SER A 58 -0.27 -51.80 -5.93
C SER A 58 0.11 -50.55 -5.14
N LYS A 59 -0.74 -49.50 -5.21
CA LYS A 59 -0.52 -48.20 -4.58
C LYS A 59 -1.56 -47.96 -3.50
N LEU A 60 -1.13 -47.45 -2.36
CA LEU A 60 -1.93 -46.92 -1.30
C LEU A 60 -1.42 -45.52 -0.93
N ASP A 61 -2.30 -44.69 -0.40
CA ASP A 61 -1.93 -43.37 0.11
C ASP A 61 -2.53 -43.13 1.49
N ALA A 62 -1.82 -42.32 2.28
CA ALA A 62 -2.21 -41.81 3.57
C ALA A 62 -1.89 -40.32 3.63
N THR A 63 -2.62 -39.59 4.47
CA THR A 63 -2.35 -38.17 4.71
C THR A 63 -1.78 -38.02 6.12
N THR A 64 -0.77 -37.17 6.27
CA THR A 64 -0.19 -36.89 7.58
C THR A 64 -1.19 -36.12 8.46
N ASP A 65 -1.26 -36.50 9.72
CA ASP A 65 -2.07 -35.84 10.75
C ASP A 65 -1.42 -34.51 11.23
N LYS A 66 -2.07 -33.83 12.19
CA LYS A 66 -1.57 -32.59 12.80
C LYS A 66 -0.17 -32.71 13.44
N ASN A 67 0.26 -33.92 13.77
CA ASN A 67 1.58 -34.23 14.33
C ASN A 67 2.55 -34.69 13.24
N GLY A 68 2.18 -34.62 11.96
CA GLY A 68 2.95 -35.10 10.84
C GLY A 68 2.97 -36.62 10.72
N LYS A 69 2.15 -37.35 11.49
CA LYS A 69 2.16 -38.83 11.51
C LYS A 69 1.33 -39.40 10.37
N TYR A 70 1.83 -40.49 9.76
CA TYR A 70 1.13 -41.29 8.77
C TYR A 70 1.18 -42.77 9.11
N GLU A 71 0.20 -43.58 8.67
CA GLU A 71 0.09 -44.98 8.94
C GLU A 71 -0.53 -45.73 7.75
N PHE A 72 0.07 -46.89 7.42
CA PHE A 72 -0.47 -47.89 6.51
C PHE A 72 -0.65 -49.18 7.27
N HIS A 73 -1.81 -49.77 7.21
CA HIS A 73 -2.18 -51.01 7.93
C HIS A 73 -2.48 -52.15 6.96
N ASN A 74 -2.46 -53.37 7.48
CA ASN A 74 -2.85 -54.58 6.73
C ASN A 74 -2.04 -54.80 5.45
N LEU A 75 -0.76 -54.43 5.47
CA LEU A 75 0.13 -54.64 4.33
C LEU A 75 0.55 -56.11 4.22
N ARG A 76 0.61 -56.64 3.00
CA ARG A 76 1.18 -57.97 2.75
C ARG A 76 2.71 -57.95 2.96
N SER A 77 3.29 -59.10 3.32
CA SER A 77 4.75 -59.21 3.38
C SER A 77 5.36 -58.90 2.01
N GLY A 78 6.35 -58.02 1.96
CA GLY A 78 6.99 -57.59 0.71
C GLY A 78 7.84 -56.32 0.89
N THR A 79 8.44 -55.89 -0.20
CA THR A 79 9.18 -54.63 -0.25
C THR A 79 8.29 -53.57 -0.85
N TYR A 80 8.27 -52.42 -0.24
CA TYR A 80 7.46 -51.30 -0.65
C TYR A 80 8.34 -50.08 -0.96
N GLN A 81 7.99 -49.34 -1.99
CA GLN A 81 8.57 -48.03 -2.26
C GLN A 81 7.72 -46.96 -1.60
N LEU A 82 8.30 -46.13 -0.75
CA LEU A 82 7.64 -45.05 -0.05
C LEU A 82 7.97 -43.72 -0.70
N SER A 83 6.99 -42.83 -0.84
CA SER A 83 7.19 -41.51 -1.38
C SER A 83 6.29 -40.49 -0.69
N VAL A 84 6.72 -39.21 -0.65
CA VAL A 84 5.99 -38.07 -0.09
C VAL A 84 5.72 -37.06 -1.19
N GLN A 85 4.46 -36.69 -1.36
CA GLN A 85 4.06 -35.65 -2.30
C GLN A 85 4.29 -34.26 -1.67
N LEU A 86 5.35 -33.59 -2.10
CA LEU A 86 5.60 -32.19 -1.77
C LEU A 86 4.85 -31.25 -2.74
N PRO A 87 4.66 -29.97 -2.41
CA PRO A 87 3.92 -29.02 -3.24
C PRO A 87 4.38 -28.96 -4.71
N ASN A 88 5.66 -29.12 -4.96
CA ASN A 88 6.26 -28.96 -6.30
C ASN A 88 6.92 -30.22 -6.84
N GLN A 89 6.99 -31.32 -6.08
CA GLN A 89 7.68 -32.55 -6.48
C GLN A 89 7.28 -33.76 -5.62
N VAL A 90 7.57 -34.96 -6.11
CA VAL A 90 7.46 -36.18 -5.34
C VAL A 90 8.84 -36.53 -4.80
N PHE A 91 8.97 -36.62 -3.49
CA PHE A 91 10.21 -37.11 -2.84
C PHE A 91 10.14 -38.64 -2.71
N GLN A 92 11.15 -39.32 -3.22
CA GLN A 92 11.28 -40.77 -3.07
C GLN A 92 11.92 -41.11 -1.72
N GLY A 93 11.21 -41.88 -0.91
CA GLY A 93 11.66 -42.33 0.39
C GLY A 93 12.42 -43.66 0.34
N GLY A 94 12.51 -44.29 1.49
CA GLY A 94 13.12 -45.60 1.59
C GLY A 94 12.24 -46.71 1.02
N ASN A 95 12.87 -47.93 0.95
CA ASN A 95 12.20 -49.15 0.53
C ASN A 95 12.00 -50.10 1.73
N PRO A 96 11.00 -49.83 2.62
CA PRO A 96 10.76 -50.69 3.77
C PRO A 96 10.36 -52.08 3.36
N LYS A 97 10.93 -53.08 4.05
CA LYS A 97 10.53 -54.47 3.96
C LYS A 97 9.57 -54.80 5.10
N VAL A 98 8.34 -55.11 4.76
CA VAL A 98 7.28 -55.45 5.70
C VAL A 98 7.21 -56.97 5.82
N GLY A 99 7.42 -57.48 7.04
CA GLY A 99 7.24 -58.89 7.39
C GLY A 99 5.83 -59.16 7.93
N GLY A 100 5.45 -60.45 8.06
CA GLY A 100 4.16 -60.80 8.65
C GLY A 100 4.10 -60.38 10.12
N GLY A 101 3.11 -59.54 10.47
CA GLY A 101 2.87 -59.05 11.83
C GLY A 101 3.87 -58.00 12.31
N GLN A 102 4.55 -57.31 11.42
CA GLN A 102 5.51 -56.26 11.77
C GLN A 102 5.10 -54.90 11.21
N THR A 103 5.20 -53.88 12.05
CA THR A 103 5.10 -52.48 11.62
C THR A 103 6.49 -51.89 11.53
N VAL A 104 6.81 -51.34 10.36
CA VAL A 104 8.11 -50.70 10.10
C VAL A 104 7.93 -49.20 10.21
N THR A 105 8.83 -48.53 10.96
CA THR A 105 8.81 -47.07 11.07
C THR A 105 9.77 -46.45 10.07
N VAL A 106 9.27 -45.46 9.30
CA VAL A 106 10.07 -44.69 8.37
C VAL A 106 9.74 -43.21 8.55
N ASP A 107 10.67 -42.45 9.08
CA ASP A 107 10.49 -41.00 9.30
C ASP A 107 11.16 -40.21 8.19
N PHE A 108 10.51 -39.09 7.82
CA PHE A 108 11.04 -38.12 6.87
C PHE A 108 11.32 -36.81 7.61
N ASN A 109 12.56 -36.58 7.98
CA ASN A 109 13.03 -35.33 8.52
C ASN A 109 13.66 -34.52 7.37
N PHE A 110 12.88 -33.68 6.72
CA PHE A 110 13.36 -32.90 5.56
C PHE A 110 14.49 -31.95 5.92
N LYS A 111 14.56 -31.46 7.16
CA LYS A 111 15.71 -30.69 7.64
C LYS A 111 16.99 -31.52 7.59
N GLU A 112 17.00 -32.68 8.22
CA GLU A 112 18.19 -33.57 8.23
C GLU A 112 18.57 -34.06 6.84
N ILE A 113 17.56 -34.35 5.99
CA ILE A 113 17.78 -34.78 4.61
C ILE A 113 18.50 -33.68 3.84
N MET A 114 18.05 -32.42 3.98
CA MET A 114 18.67 -31.29 3.31
C MET A 114 20.05 -30.95 3.87
N GLU A 115 20.24 -31.02 5.19
CA GLU A 115 21.55 -30.81 5.83
C GLU A 115 22.60 -31.84 5.37
N LYS A 116 22.19 -33.11 5.13
CA LYS A 116 23.06 -34.13 4.55
C LYS A 116 23.41 -33.90 3.09
N GLN A 117 22.48 -33.31 2.31
CA GLN A 117 22.68 -33.00 0.89
C GLN A 117 23.45 -31.69 0.67
N ASP A 118 23.26 -30.71 1.53
CA ASP A 118 23.91 -29.39 1.48
C ASP A 118 24.38 -29.00 2.88
N PRO A 119 25.68 -29.16 3.19
CA PRO A 119 26.24 -28.78 4.49
C PRO A 119 26.03 -27.31 4.86
N THR A 120 25.73 -26.43 3.87
CA THR A 120 25.46 -25.01 4.11
C THR A 120 23.96 -24.70 4.32
N PHE A 121 23.10 -25.73 4.27
CA PHE A 121 21.65 -25.56 4.36
C PHE A 121 21.21 -24.88 5.66
N ALA A 122 21.73 -25.31 6.80
CA ALA A 122 21.40 -24.72 8.10
C ALA A 122 21.75 -23.22 8.16
N GLU A 123 22.90 -22.84 7.60
CA GLU A 123 23.33 -21.44 7.53
C GLU A 123 22.42 -20.61 6.59
N LYS A 124 22.08 -21.18 5.41
CA LYS A 124 21.14 -20.56 4.46
C LYS A 124 19.77 -20.32 5.10
N MET A 125 19.22 -21.31 5.80
CA MET A 125 17.93 -21.21 6.49
C MET A 125 17.96 -20.17 7.63
N LYS A 126 19.05 -20.14 8.40
CA LYS A 126 19.25 -19.11 9.44
C LYS A 126 19.26 -17.72 8.82
N LYS A 127 20.05 -17.51 7.76
CA LYS A 127 20.12 -16.23 7.05
C LYS A 127 18.77 -15.80 6.49
N GLN A 128 18.05 -16.73 5.85
CA GLN A 128 16.71 -16.46 5.33
C GLN A 128 15.71 -16.08 6.44
N THR A 129 15.81 -16.74 7.60
CA THR A 129 14.95 -16.44 8.75
C THR A 129 15.27 -15.03 9.30
N GLU A 130 16.56 -14.70 9.45
CA GLU A 130 17.01 -13.38 9.88
C GLU A 130 16.58 -12.29 8.90
N GLU A 131 16.72 -12.50 7.60
CA GLU A 131 16.28 -11.57 6.56
C GLU A 131 14.76 -11.37 6.61
N LYS A 132 13.99 -12.45 6.78
CA LYS A 132 12.54 -12.38 6.95
C LYS A 132 12.13 -11.59 8.19
N GLN A 133 12.81 -11.82 9.33
CA GLN A 133 12.55 -11.10 10.56
C GLN A 133 12.90 -9.60 10.42
N LYS A 134 14.03 -9.28 9.80
CA LYS A 134 14.42 -7.89 9.50
C LYS A 134 13.39 -7.20 8.61
N PHE A 135 12.93 -7.90 7.55
CA PHE A 135 11.91 -7.36 6.66
C PHE A 135 10.56 -7.14 7.38
N GLN A 136 10.15 -8.09 8.25
CA GLN A 136 8.93 -7.94 9.04
C GLN A 136 9.04 -6.78 10.03
N GLY A 137 10.17 -6.63 10.71
CA GLY A 137 10.44 -5.50 11.60
C GLY A 137 10.40 -4.16 10.85
N MET A 138 11.09 -4.07 9.70
CA MET A 138 11.04 -2.91 8.82
C MET A 138 9.61 -2.56 8.41
N LYS A 139 8.85 -3.56 7.95
CA LYS A 139 7.45 -3.35 7.54
C LYS A 139 6.60 -2.83 8.69
N GLN A 140 6.76 -3.36 9.89
CA GLN A 140 6.04 -2.90 11.08
C GLN A 140 6.35 -1.43 11.38
N HIS A 141 7.62 -1.04 11.39
CA HIS A 141 8.03 0.35 11.57
C HIS A 141 7.47 1.26 10.47
N PHE A 142 7.53 0.83 9.21
CA PHE A 142 6.98 1.59 8.10
C PHE A 142 5.48 1.80 8.23
N ASP A 143 4.71 0.73 8.45
CA ASP A 143 3.24 0.79 8.57
C ASP A 143 2.84 1.67 9.77
N THR A 144 3.52 1.53 10.91
CA THR A 144 3.29 2.36 12.10
C THR A 144 3.62 3.83 11.82
N GLY A 145 4.75 4.11 11.18
CA GLY A 145 5.15 5.46 10.83
C GLY A 145 4.18 6.15 9.87
N VAL A 146 3.73 5.45 8.83
CA VAL A 146 2.73 5.97 7.87
C VAL A 146 1.39 6.22 8.55
N ALA A 147 0.90 5.29 9.38
CA ALA A 147 -0.35 5.47 10.11
C ALA A 147 -0.27 6.65 11.10
N THR A 148 0.84 6.80 11.80
CA THR A 148 1.06 7.90 12.75
C THR A 148 1.17 9.26 12.01
N LEU A 149 1.80 9.30 10.83
CA LEU A 149 1.86 10.49 9.99
C LEU A 149 0.46 10.93 9.54
N GLU A 150 -0.39 10.00 9.20
CA GLU A 150 -1.79 10.30 8.84
C GLU A 150 -2.58 10.82 10.05
N GLN A 151 -2.39 10.25 11.23
CA GLN A 151 -2.96 10.78 12.48
C GLN A 151 -2.48 12.22 12.77
N ALA A 152 -1.21 12.51 12.53
CA ALA A 152 -0.67 13.86 12.68
C ALA A 152 -1.34 14.87 11.74
N ARG A 153 -1.61 14.49 10.49
CA ARG A 153 -2.33 15.33 9.53
C ARG A 153 -3.76 15.59 9.95
N GLN A 154 -4.47 14.56 10.38
CA GLN A 154 -5.84 14.70 10.90
C GLN A 154 -5.88 15.57 12.15
N ALA A 155 -4.92 15.42 13.07
CA ALA A 155 -4.80 16.29 14.24
C ALA A 155 -4.50 17.75 13.87
N LYS A 156 -3.70 18.00 12.85
CA LYS A 156 -3.40 19.33 12.31
C LYS A 156 -4.63 19.98 11.69
N GLU A 157 -5.44 19.23 10.95
CA GLU A 157 -6.72 19.71 10.42
C GLU A 157 -7.72 20.03 11.54
N ALA A 158 -7.80 19.17 12.55
CA ALA A 158 -8.63 19.41 13.73
C ALA A 158 -8.19 20.68 14.48
N MET A 159 -6.88 20.86 14.66
CA MET A 159 -6.30 22.05 15.29
C MET A 159 -6.66 23.35 14.52
N ALA A 160 -6.65 23.31 13.19
CA ALA A 160 -6.98 24.47 12.36
C ALA A 160 -8.46 24.92 12.55
N LYS A 161 -9.36 23.99 12.88
CA LYS A 161 -10.80 24.22 13.09
C LYS A 161 -11.15 24.46 14.56
N ALA A 162 -10.21 24.22 15.49
CA ALA A 162 -10.47 24.26 16.93
C ALA A 162 -10.53 25.69 17.48
N PRO A 163 -11.32 25.92 18.56
CA PRO A 163 -11.28 27.13 19.35
C PRO A 163 -9.88 27.44 19.91
N ALA A 164 -9.59 28.71 20.19
CA ALA A 164 -8.26 29.15 20.58
C ALA A 164 -7.74 28.47 21.87
N ASP A 165 -8.61 28.20 22.82
CA ASP A 165 -8.29 27.56 24.12
C ASP A 165 -7.88 26.08 23.97
N GLN A 166 -8.21 25.41 22.88
CA GLN A 166 -7.86 24.01 22.62
C GLN A 166 -6.61 23.86 21.72
N ARG A 167 -6.18 24.93 21.05
CA ARG A 167 -5.14 24.85 20.03
C ARG A 167 -3.77 24.44 20.58
N ASP A 168 -3.42 24.87 21.80
CA ASP A 168 -2.11 24.54 22.37
C ASP A 168 -1.97 23.05 22.68
N ALA A 169 -3.03 22.42 23.24
CA ALA A 169 -3.04 20.98 23.47
C ALA A 169 -2.98 20.18 22.16
N LEU A 170 -3.73 20.63 21.14
CA LEU A 170 -3.69 20.00 19.81
C LEU A 170 -2.35 20.20 19.11
N LYS A 171 -1.69 21.34 19.28
CA LYS A 171 -0.35 21.59 18.76
C LYS A 171 0.67 20.62 19.35
N GLN A 172 0.61 20.39 20.66
CA GLN A 172 1.48 19.40 21.31
C GLN A 172 1.21 18.00 20.78
N ASN A 173 -0.05 17.61 20.65
CA ASN A 173 -0.41 16.31 20.07
C ASN A 173 0.11 16.14 18.64
N VAL A 174 0.02 17.16 17.79
CA VAL A 174 0.59 17.14 16.43
C VAL A 174 2.11 16.96 16.48
N ALA A 175 2.80 17.66 17.38
CA ALA A 175 4.24 17.55 17.53
C ALA A 175 4.67 16.13 17.97
N ASP A 176 3.95 15.54 18.94
CA ASP A 176 4.22 14.19 19.41
C ASP A 176 3.99 13.14 18.33
N LEU A 177 2.89 13.25 17.58
CA LEU A 177 2.58 12.35 16.47
C LEU A 177 3.61 12.48 15.33
N THR A 178 4.00 13.68 14.95
CA THR A 178 5.02 13.87 13.90
C THR A 178 6.38 13.35 14.32
N SER A 179 6.79 13.58 15.57
CA SER A 179 8.04 13.06 16.12
C SER A 179 8.05 11.52 16.13
N LYS A 180 6.94 10.91 16.56
CA LYS A 180 6.79 9.45 16.52
C LYS A 180 6.83 8.91 15.09
N ALA A 181 6.16 9.56 14.13
CA ALA A 181 6.19 9.15 12.74
C ALA A 181 7.61 9.20 12.15
N VAL A 182 8.38 10.26 12.47
CA VAL A 182 9.79 10.37 12.07
C VAL A 182 10.61 9.21 12.66
N THR A 183 10.51 8.94 13.96
CA THR A 183 11.25 7.87 14.63
C THR A 183 10.98 6.51 13.99
N GLU A 184 9.72 6.19 13.74
CA GLU A 184 9.32 4.91 13.13
C GLU A 184 9.83 4.79 11.69
N LEU A 185 9.75 5.86 10.89
CA LEU A 185 10.23 5.85 9.50
C LEU A 185 11.77 5.86 9.41
N GLU A 186 12.47 6.49 10.36
CA GLU A 186 13.93 6.36 10.49
C GLU A 186 14.34 4.91 10.82
N ALA A 187 13.62 4.24 11.72
CA ALA A 187 13.83 2.83 12.03
C ALA A 187 13.57 1.93 10.81
N ALA A 188 12.49 2.19 10.05
CA ALA A 188 12.23 1.48 8.80
C ALA A 188 13.36 1.68 7.78
N LYS A 189 13.85 2.91 7.60
CA LYS A 189 15.00 3.22 6.72
C LYS A 189 16.26 2.47 7.15
N ALA A 190 16.56 2.45 8.45
CA ALA A 190 17.75 1.79 9.00
C ALA A 190 17.73 0.27 8.83
N ALA A 191 16.54 -0.34 8.85
CA ALA A 191 16.37 -1.78 8.65
C ALA A 191 16.49 -2.23 7.18
N LEU A 192 16.45 -1.30 6.20
CA LEU A 192 16.55 -1.59 4.78
C LEU A 192 17.99 -1.53 4.28
N PRO A 193 18.42 -2.51 3.46
CA PRO A 193 19.66 -2.41 2.70
C PRO A 193 19.65 -1.19 1.75
N GLU A 194 20.83 -0.67 1.44
CA GLU A 194 20.94 0.50 0.55
C GLU A 194 20.37 0.27 -0.86
N LYS A 195 20.47 -0.97 -1.34
CA LYS A 195 20.00 -1.36 -2.69
C LYS A 195 18.60 -2.01 -2.67
N ASP A 196 17.84 -1.88 -1.57
CA ASP A 196 16.49 -2.42 -1.51
C ASP A 196 15.52 -1.63 -2.39
N ASN A 197 14.68 -2.35 -3.14
CA ASN A 197 13.71 -1.73 -4.06
C ASN A 197 12.64 -0.88 -3.34
N ASN A 198 12.39 -1.12 -2.06
CA ASN A 198 11.44 -0.34 -1.25
C ASN A 198 12.07 0.92 -0.66
N ARG A 199 13.40 1.04 -0.69
CA ARG A 199 14.12 2.17 -0.07
C ARG A 199 13.63 3.54 -0.55
N PRO A 200 13.38 3.80 -1.86
CA PRO A 200 12.86 5.10 -2.30
C PRO A 200 11.50 5.43 -1.69
N THR A 201 10.62 4.44 -1.53
CA THR A 201 9.30 4.63 -0.93
C THR A 201 9.40 4.99 0.56
N VAL A 202 10.28 4.29 1.30
CA VAL A 202 10.51 4.59 2.72
C VAL A 202 11.11 5.99 2.88
N LEU A 203 12.10 6.35 2.05
CA LEU A 203 12.70 7.69 2.04
C LEU A 203 11.66 8.78 1.73
N ALA A 204 10.78 8.56 0.76
CA ALA A 204 9.74 9.55 0.43
C ALA A 204 8.75 9.75 1.59
N LYS A 205 8.38 8.67 2.30
CA LYS A 205 7.52 8.77 3.49
C LYS A 205 8.22 9.45 4.66
N LEU A 206 9.51 9.15 4.87
CA LEU A 206 10.32 9.83 5.87
C LEU A 206 10.47 11.33 5.57
N ALA A 207 10.70 11.69 4.31
CA ALA A 207 10.75 13.08 3.90
C ALA A 207 9.42 13.81 4.15
N GLN A 208 8.27 13.15 3.93
CA GLN A 208 6.96 13.71 4.30
C GLN A 208 6.84 13.93 5.81
N ALA A 209 7.33 12.99 6.63
CA ALA A 209 7.30 13.13 8.08
C ALA A 209 8.21 14.27 8.57
N TYR A 210 9.39 14.42 7.99
CA TYR A 210 10.28 15.57 8.28
C TYR A 210 9.62 16.90 7.92
N ASP A 211 8.95 16.96 6.78
CA ASP A 211 8.23 18.16 6.34
C ASP A 211 7.09 18.54 7.31
N GLU A 212 6.26 17.56 7.72
CA GLU A 212 5.21 17.79 8.70
C GLU A 212 5.76 18.18 10.09
N ALA A 213 6.97 17.73 10.42
CA ALA A 213 7.70 18.13 11.64
C ALA A 213 8.39 19.50 11.52
N GLY A 214 8.30 20.20 10.36
CA GLY A 214 8.97 21.46 10.11
C GLY A 214 10.48 21.34 9.83
N ARG A 215 11.00 20.13 9.64
CA ARG A 215 12.41 19.82 9.36
C ARG A 215 12.65 19.87 7.84
N SER A 216 12.49 21.05 7.25
CA SER A 216 12.51 21.22 5.79
C SER A 216 13.81 20.80 5.12
N ASP A 217 14.97 21.06 5.71
CA ASP A 217 16.27 20.67 5.12
C ASP A 217 16.44 19.15 5.12
N ASP A 218 16.03 18.46 6.19
CA ASP A 218 16.02 16.99 6.24
C ASP A 218 15.07 16.40 5.21
N ALA A 219 13.89 17.00 5.04
CA ALA A 219 12.91 16.58 4.05
C ALA A 219 13.48 16.73 2.62
N ILE A 220 14.07 17.87 2.29
CA ILE A 220 14.71 18.15 0.99
C ILE A 220 15.82 17.13 0.71
N ALA A 221 16.73 16.92 1.66
CA ALA A 221 17.82 15.97 1.51
C ALA A 221 17.32 14.53 1.31
N THR A 222 16.27 14.15 2.04
CA THR A 222 15.71 12.79 1.97
C THR A 222 14.93 12.56 0.68
N TYR A 223 14.18 13.55 0.17
CA TYR A 223 13.56 13.45 -1.16
C TYR A 223 14.60 13.33 -2.27
N LYS A 224 15.70 14.09 -2.22
CA LYS A 224 16.79 13.97 -3.19
C LYS A 224 17.37 12.55 -3.20
N GLN A 225 17.61 11.95 -2.02
CA GLN A 225 18.05 10.54 -1.93
C GLN A 225 17.04 9.57 -2.57
N ALA A 226 15.73 9.77 -2.37
CA ALA A 226 14.71 8.93 -3.00
C ALA A 226 14.72 9.06 -4.53
N ILE A 227 14.86 10.27 -5.02
CA ILE A 227 14.93 10.62 -6.46
C ILE A 227 16.18 10.04 -7.11
N ASP A 228 17.34 10.11 -6.46
CA ASP A 228 18.59 9.56 -6.95
C ASP A 228 18.53 8.04 -7.16
N ILE A 229 17.78 7.34 -6.30
CA ILE A 229 17.57 5.88 -6.44
C ILE A 229 16.54 5.59 -7.52
N LYS A 230 15.40 6.28 -7.48
CA LYS A 230 14.28 6.08 -8.41
C LYS A 230 13.55 7.40 -8.65
N PRO A 231 13.80 8.08 -9.75
CA PRO A 231 13.04 9.27 -10.13
C PRO A 231 11.54 8.96 -10.23
N SER A 232 10.71 9.82 -9.64
CA SER A 232 9.26 9.70 -9.66
C SER A 232 8.61 11.09 -9.73
N PRO A 233 7.53 11.26 -10.52
CA PRO A 233 6.76 12.51 -10.56
C PRO A 233 6.32 12.95 -9.17
N ASP A 234 5.81 12.03 -8.34
CA ASP A 234 5.35 12.33 -6.99
C ASP A 234 6.47 12.83 -6.08
N TYR A 235 7.68 12.27 -6.21
CA TYR A 235 8.81 12.70 -5.37
C TYR A 235 9.26 14.11 -5.75
N TYR A 236 9.32 14.43 -7.03
CA TYR A 236 9.61 15.78 -7.50
C TYR A 236 8.52 16.79 -7.12
N ASN A 237 7.24 16.42 -7.24
CA ASN A 237 6.13 17.27 -6.82
C ASN A 237 6.18 17.59 -5.32
N ASN A 238 6.42 16.58 -4.49
CA ASN A 238 6.52 16.75 -3.05
C ASN A 238 7.77 17.57 -2.66
N LEU A 239 8.92 17.30 -3.30
CA LEU A 239 10.13 18.09 -3.13
C LEU A 239 9.88 19.56 -3.47
N GLY A 240 9.19 19.84 -4.59
CA GLY A 240 8.81 21.20 -4.98
C GLY A 240 7.95 21.89 -3.91
N GLY A 241 7.01 21.16 -3.30
CA GLY A 241 6.19 21.69 -2.21
C GLY A 241 7.02 22.04 -0.97
N VAL A 242 7.96 21.19 -0.58
CA VAL A 242 8.87 21.47 0.57
C VAL A 242 9.77 22.65 0.27
N LEU A 243 10.38 22.70 -0.91
CA LEU A 243 11.24 23.80 -1.35
C LEU A 243 10.49 25.15 -1.36
N GLY A 244 9.23 25.14 -1.86
CA GLY A 244 8.38 26.31 -1.87
C GLY A 244 8.09 26.86 -0.46
N ARG A 245 7.75 25.97 0.50
CA ARG A 245 7.57 26.35 1.92
C ARG A 245 8.85 26.83 2.57
N ALA A 246 9.99 26.32 2.16
CA ALA A 246 11.31 26.77 2.62
C ALA A 246 11.78 28.06 1.93
N GLY A 247 10.98 28.68 1.05
CA GLY A 247 11.32 29.91 0.34
C GLY A 247 12.34 29.72 -0.79
N LYS A 248 12.69 28.49 -1.15
CA LYS A 248 13.61 28.14 -2.25
C LYS A 248 12.84 28.04 -3.56
N ILE A 249 12.33 29.20 -4.04
CA ILE A 249 11.31 29.27 -5.10
C ILE A 249 11.82 28.73 -6.44
N GLU A 250 13.05 29.07 -6.82
CA GLU A 250 13.67 28.62 -8.09
C GLU A 250 13.82 27.08 -8.10
N ASP A 251 14.30 26.51 -7.00
CA ASP A 251 14.45 25.05 -6.87
C ASP A 251 13.07 24.35 -6.88
N ALA A 252 12.08 24.96 -6.22
CA ALA A 252 10.70 24.44 -6.21
C ALA A 252 10.14 24.40 -7.63
N THR A 253 10.34 25.46 -8.40
CA THR A 253 9.93 25.61 -9.79
C THR A 253 10.52 24.50 -10.65
N ALA A 254 11.84 24.30 -10.55
CA ALA A 254 12.54 23.25 -11.30
C ALA A 254 12.02 21.84 -10.92
N ALA A 255 11.73 21.62 -9.64
CA ALA A 255 11.18 20.33 -9.17
C ALA A 255 9.77 20.07 -9.73
N PHE A 256 8.86 21.06 -9.73
CA PHE A 256 7.53 20.89 -10.32
C PHE A 256 7.56 20.68 -11.83
N GLN A 257 8.42 21.41 -12.55
CA GLN A 257 8.62 21.20 -13.97
C GLN A 257 9.10 19.78 -14.25
N LYS A 258 10.06 19.27 -13.45
CA LYS A 258 10.55 17.90 -13.60
C LYS A 258 9.49 16.86 -13.30
N SER A 259 8.63 17.10 -12.30
CA SER A 259 7.46 16.26 -12.04
C SER A 259 6.54 16.18 -13.26
N ALA A 260 6.22 17.33 -13.87
CA ALA A 260 5.35 17.40 -15.04
C ALA A 260 5.96 16.79 -16.31
N GLU A 261 7.27 16.89 -16.47
CA GLU A 261 7.99 16.24 -17.58
C GLU A 261 7.99 14.71 -17.50
N LEU A 262 8.03 14.16 -16.31
CA LEU A 262 8.05 12.71 -16.10
C LEU A 262 6.70 12.04 -16.37
N ASP A 263 5.59 12.75 -16.15
CA ASP A 263 4.24 12.24 -16.41
C ASP A 263 3.31 13.36 -16.91
N PRO A 264 3.45 13.82 -18.15
CA PRO A 264 2.71 14.97 -18.66
C PRO A 264 1.18 14.83 -18.63
N PRO A 265 0.58 13.63 -18.90
CA PRO A 265 -0.87 13.48 -18.86
C PRO A 265 -1.48 13.67 -17.46
N HIS A 266 -0.73 13.38 -16.40
CA HIS A 266 -1.18 13.46 -15.01
C HIS A 266 -0.55 14.64 -14.25
N ALA A 267 0.05 15.60 -14.96
CA ALA A 267 0.80 16.71 -14.38
C ALA A 267 -0.06 17.83 -13.80
N ALA A 268 -1.40 17.75 -13.85
CA ALA A 268 -2.29 18.80 -13.34
C ALA A 268 -1.97 19.26 -11.92
N GLY A 269 -1.71 18.28 -11.02
CA GLY A 269 -1.35 18.54 -9.63
C GLY A 269 -0.02 19.27 -9.47
N ALA A 270 0.99 18.88 -10.26
CA ALA A 270 2.31 19.53 -10.25
C ALA A 270 2.22 20.98 -10.73
N TRP A 271 1.50 21.23 -11.83
CA TRP A 271 1.27 22.58 -12.34
C TRP A 271 0.46 23.45 -11.37
N LEU A 272 -0.56 22.87 -10.71
CA LEU A 272 -1.33 23.57 -9.68
C LEU A 272 -0.45 23.99 -8.51
N ASN A 273 0.34 23.05 -7.96
CA ASN A 273 1.25 23.32 -6.85
C ASN A 273 2.33 24.35 -7.23
N TYR A 274 2.83 24.28 -8.45
CA TYR A 274 3.76 25.27 -8.97
C TYR A 274 3.14 26.68 -8.96
N GLY A 275 1.92 26.83 -9.48
CA GLY A 275 1.21 28.09 -9.45
C GLY A 275 0.94 28.62 -8.04
N ILE A 276 0.59 27.72 -7.10
CA ILE A 276 0.40 28.06 -5.69
C ILE A 276 1.69 28.60 -5.06
N VAL A 277 2.83 27.95 -5.29
CA VAL A 277 4.12 28.40 -4.73
C VAL A 277 4.51 29.76 -5.28
N LEU A 278 4.33 30.01 -6.58
CA LEU A 278 4.58 31.32 -7.17
C LEU A 278 3.63 32.40 -6.62
N SER A 279 2.33 32.08 -6.47
CA SER A 279 1.36 33.02 -5.90
C SER A 279 1.70 33.37 -4.44
N ASN A 280 2.10 32.39 -3.64
CA ASN A 280 2.53 32.63 -2.26
C ASN A 280 3.83 33.46 -2.17
N ALA A 281 4.66 33.42 -3.19
CA ALA A 281 5.85 34.27 -3.34
C ALA A 281 5.53 35.66 -3.97
N ASN A 282 4.25 36.01 -4.16
CA ASN A 282 3.76 37.23 -4.84
C ASN A 282 4.23 37.32 -6.31
N ARG A 283 4.64 36.23 -6.93
CA ARG A 283 5.04 36.14 -8.34
C ARG A 283 3.83 35.83 -9.22
N TYR A 284 2.76 36.65 -9.09
CA TYR A 284 1.45 36.37 -9.68
C TYR A 284 1.48 36.26 -11.20
N LYS A 285 2.19 37.16 -11.87
CA LYS A 285 2.37 37.09 -13.33
C LYS A 285 2.91 35.75 -13.80
N GLU A 286 3.91 35.22 -13.08
CA GLU A 286 4.52 33.93 -13.40
C GLU A 286 3.64 32.74 -13.02
N ALA A 287 2.74 32.90 -12.04
CA ALA A 287 1.79 31.88 -11.62
C ALA A 287 0.70 31.58 -12.66
N VAL A 288 0.36 32.54 -13.52
CA VAL A 288 -0.74 32.41 -14.49
C VAL A 288 -0.54 31.21 -15.43
N GLU A 289 0.63 31.09 -16.03
CA GLU A 289 0.89 30.01 -16.99
C GLU A 289 0.83 28.59 -16.39
N PRO A 290 1.46 28.31 -15.25
CA PRO A 290 1.29 27.01 -14.58
C PRO A 290 -0.16 26.73 -14.20
N LEU A 291 -0.89 27.72 -13.65
CA LEU A 291 -2.29 27.55 -13.27
C LEU A 291 -3.18 27.27 -14.48
N LYS A 292 -2.91 27.92 -15.62
CA LYS A 292 -3.60 27.63 -16.86
C LYS A 292 -3.34 26.20 -17.33
N LYS A 293 -2.09 25.72 -17.33
CA LYS A 293 -1.78 24.31 -17.63
C LYS A 293 -2.50 23.36 -16.69
N ALA A 294 -2.61 23.69 -15.40
CA ALA A 294 -3.34 22.89 -14.44
C ALA A 294 -4.83 22.78 -14.81
N THR A 295 -5.47 23.91 -15.17
CA THR A 295 -6.90 23.93 -15.57
C THR A 295 -7.15 23.28 -16.93
N ASP A 296 -6.21 23.34 -17.85
CA ASP A 296 -6.28 22.67 -19.16
C ASP A 296 -6.22 21.13 -18.99
N LEU A 297 -5.40 20.64 -18.07
CA LEU A 297 -5.26 19.20 -17.75
C LEU A 297 -6.38 18.66 -16.85
N ASP A 298 -6.85 19.47 -15.90
CA ASP A 298 -7.96 19.11 -15.01
C ASP A 298 -9.04 20.22 -15.00
N PRO A 299 -9.88 20.31 -16.05
CA PRO A 299 -10.89 21.34 -16.20
C PRO A 299 -12.05 21.23 -15.21
N LYS A 300 -12.14 20.13 -14.44
CA LYS A 300 -13.18 19.92 -13.43
C LYS A 300 -12.77 20.35 -12.02
N ASN A 301 -11.59 20.89 -11.85
CA ASN A 301 -11.06 21.32 -10.55
C ASN A 301 -11.43 22.79 -10.26
N PRO A 302 -12.42 23.08 -9.39
CA PRO A 302 -12.83 24.45 -9.11
C PRO A 302 -11.72 25.27 -8.44
N LYS A 303 -10.86 24.62 -7.63
CA LYS A 303 -9.71 25.27 -7.00
C LYS A 303 -8.73 25.80 -8.04
N GLY A 304 -8.46 25.03 -9.09
CA GLY A 304 -7.56 25.45 -10.18
C GLY A 304 -8.05 26.71 -10.86
N TRP A 305 -9.33 26.76 -11.23
CA TRP A 305 -9.95 27.91 -11.86
C TRP A 305 -9.97 29.16 -10.95
N TYR A 306 -10.31 28.98 -9.66
CA TYR A 306 -10.26 30.07 -8.68
C TYR A 306 -8.85 30.63 -8.54
N LEU A 307 -7.85 29.79 -8.39
CA LEU A 307 -6.45 30.22 -8.24
C LEU A 307 -5.92 30.91 -9.49
N LEU A 308 -6.29 30.41 -10.68
CA LEU A 308 -5.95 31.07 -11.95
C LEU A 308 -6.52 32.49 -12.00
N ALA A 309 -7.82 32.66 -11.77
CA ALA A 309 -8.46 33.96 -11.77
C ALA A 309 -7.85 34.90 -10.72
N SER A 310 -7.57 34.38 -9.51
CA SER A 310 -6.95 35.16 -8.43
C SER A 310 -5.54 35.63 -8.78
N ALA A 311 -4.73 34.79 -9.43
CA ALA A 311 -3.41 35.18 -9.90
C ALA A 311 -3.47 36.22 -11.00
N MET A 312 -4.45 36.11 -11.92
CA MET A 312 -4.68 37.07 -12.99
C MET A 312 -5.12 38.44 -12.46
N VAL A 313 -5.93 38.50 -11.38
CA VAL A 313 -6.32 39.74 -10.72
C VAL A 313 -5.17 40.35 -9.92
N ALA A 314 -4.33 39.54 -9.33
CA ALA A 314 -3.18 39.97 -8.54
C ALA A 314 -1.97 40.38 -9.40
N ASP A 315 -1.98 40.11 -10.71
CA ASP A 315 -0.91 40.52 -11.63
C ASP A 315 -0.80 42.03 -11.68
N PRO A 316 0.34 42.62 -11.31
CA PRO A 316 0.50 44.10 -11.32
C PRO A 316 0.30 44.73 -12.70
N SER A 317 0.44 43.97 -13.79
CA SER A 317 0.30 44.49 -15.16
C SER A 317 -1.11 44.95 -15.52
N ILE A 318 -2.14 44.51 -14.77
CA ILE A 318 -3.54 44.94 -14.99
C ILE A 318 -3.85 46.35 -14.47
N TYR A 319 -2.96 46.89 -13.62
CA TYR A 319 -3.14 48.19 -12.97
C TYR A 319 -2.32 49.26 -13.67
N LYS A 320 -2.99 50.28 -14.23
CA LYS A 320 -2.33 51.44 -14.86
C LYS A 320 -2.65 52.69 -14.09
N GLN A 321 -1.63 53.38 -13.62
CA GLN A 321 -1.82 54.70 -12.98
C GLN A 321 -1.75 55.82 -14.02
N THR A 322 -2.82 56.56 -14.16
CA THR A 322 -2.92 57.69 -15.10
C THR A 322 -3.55 58.88 -14.41
N ALA A 323 -2.83 60.01 -14.32
CA ALA A 323 -3.32 61.28 -13.76
C ALA A 323 -4.01 61.15 -12.37
N GLY A 324 -3.45 60.33 -11.46
CA GLY A 324 -3.98 60.12 -10.11
C GLY A 324 -5.15 59.14 -10.01
N LYS A 325 -5.52 58.50 -11.11
CA LYS A 325 -6.51 57.43 -11.15
C LYS A 325 -5.82 56.10 -11.46
N ILE A 326 -6.33 55.04 -10.86
CA ILE A 326 -5.92 53.64 -11.19
C ILE A 326 -6.97 53.11 -12.15
N GLU A 327 -6.54 52.79 -13.35
CA GLU A 327 -7.33 52.06 -14.34
C GLU A 327 -7.01 50.58 -14.22
N VAL A 328 -8.04 49.72 -14.17
CA VAL A 328 -7.89 48.26 -14.08
C VAL A 328 -8.33 47.63 -15.40
N THR A 329 -7.40 46.97 -16.07
CA THR A 329 -7.67 46.23 -17.30
C THR A 329 -7.42 44.74 -17.04
N PRO A 330 -8.46 43.94 -16.73
CA PRO A 330 -8.29 42.53 -16.44
C PRO A 330 -7.65 41.79 -17.60
N LEU A 331 -6.85 40.76 -17.26
CA LEU A 331 -6.35 39.85 -18.26
C LEU A 331 -7.52 39.08 -18.92
N PRO A 332 -7.44 38.81 -20.24
CA PRO A 332 -8.48 38.06 -20.95
C PRO A 332 -8.72 36.70 -20.27
N GLY A 333 -9.97 36.31 -20.03
CA GLY A 333 -10.35 35.06 -19.40
C GLY A 333 -10.47 35.10 -17.88
N THR A 334 -10.18 36.24 -17.22
CA THR A 334 -10.24 36.35 -15.75
C THR A 334 -11.65 36.11 -15.20
N ALA A 335 -12.65 36.78 -15.75
CA ALA A 335 -14.05 36.62 -15.32
C ALA A 335 -14.58 35.22 -15.64
N GLU A 336 -14.22 34.68 -16.79
CA GLU A 336 -14.57 33.32 -17.20
C GLU A 336 -13.97 32.29 -16.26
N ALA A 337 -12.74 32.49 -15.78
CA ALA A 337 -12.10 31.57 -14.84
C ALA A 337 -12.81 31.56 -13.48
N TYR A 338 -13.19 32.76 -12.96
CA TYR A 338 -14.05 32.84 -11.76
C TYR A 338 -15.40 32.16 -11.98
N GLN A 339 -16.07 32.40 -13.11
CA GLN A 339 -17.35 31.80 -13.42
C GLN A 339 -17.26 30.28 -13.48
N LYS A 340 -16.19 29.71 -14.08
CA LYS A 340 -15.92 28.26 -14.09
C LYS A 340 -15.81 27.70 -12.69
N ALA A 341 -15.10 28.38 -11.79
CA ALA A 341 -15.01 27.96 -10.39
C ALA A 341 -16.37 27.95 -9.69
N ILE A 342 -17.21 28.97 -9.94
CA ILE A 342 -18.57 29.05 -9.42
C ILE A 342 -19.45 27.94 -9.95
N ASP A 343 -19.43 27.69 -11.26
CA ASP A 343 -20.25 26.65 -11.91
C ASP A 343 -19.90 25.25 -11.41
N LEU A 344 -18.60 24.98 -11.13
CA LEU A 344 -18.13 23.69 -10.65
C LEU A 344 -18.36 23.45 -9.16
N ASP A 345 -18.43 24.52 -8.35
CA ASP A 345 -18.54 24.42 -6.88
C ASP A 345 -19.48 25.51 -6.31
N PRO A 346 -20.76 25.60 -6.76
CA PRO A 346 -21.63 26.75 -6.48
C PRO A 346 -21.90 27.00 -4.99
N ASN A 347 -21.88 25.96 -4.17
CA ASN A 347 -22.15 26.03 -2.73
C ASN A 347 -20.90 25.74 -1.86
N GLY A 348 -19.81 25.31 -2.46
CA GLY A 348 -18.59 25.00 -1.76
C GLY A 348 -17.65 26.19 -1.58
N PRO A 349 -16.48 25.97 -0.98
CA PRO A 349 -15.59 27.05 -0.61
C PRO A 349 -14.99 27.77 -1.82
N TRP A 350 -14.67 27.05 -2.89
CA TRP A 350 -14.03 27.66 -4.06
C TRP A 350 -14.98 28.51 -4.89
N GLY A 351 -16.21 28.04 -5.06
CA GLY A 351 -17.24 28.84 -5.76
C GLY A 351 -17.65 30.09 -5.00
N LYS A 352 -17.76 30.04 -3.66
CA LYS A 352 -18.02 31.23 -2.84
C LYS A 352 -16.90 32.25 -2.94
N GLN A 353 -15.64 31.82 -2.80
CA GLN A 353 -14.49 32.71 -2.96
C GLN A 353 -14.38 33.26 -4.38
N ALA A 354 -14.67 32.45 -5.40
CA ALA A 354 -14.69 32.91 -6.78
C ALA A 354 -15.77 33.95 -7.04
N LYS A 355 -16.95 33.79 -6.42
CA LYS A 355 -18.02 34.79 -6.51
C LYS A 355 -17.61 36.14 -5.89
N GLU A 356 -17.01 36.11 -4.70
CA GLU A 356 -16.48 37.31 -4.05
C GLU A 356 -15.39 37.96 -4.91
N GLY A 357 -14.49 37.19 -5.50
CA GLY A 357 -13.47 37.71 -6.42
C GLY A 357 -14.03 38.32 -7.70
N LEU A 358 -15.06 37.71 -8.28
CA LEU A 358 -15.73 38.24 -9.47
C LEU A 358 -16.50 39.53 -9.17
N ASP A 359 -17.18 39.62 -8.02
CA ASP A 359 -17.88 40.81 -7.58
C ASP A 359 -16.89 41.97 -7.34
N GLN A 360 -15.74 41.71 -6.74
CA GLN A 360 -14.65 42.69 -6.59
C GLN A 360 -14.10 43.15 -7.94
N LEU A 361 -13.83 42.22 -8.87
CA LEU A 361 -13.36 42.54 -10.21
C LEU A 361 -14.37 43.49 -10.94
N ASN A 362 -15.66 43.16 -10.88
CA ASN A 362 -16.73 43.98 -11.47
C ASN A 362 -16.79 45.39 -10.83
N GLY A 363 -16.57 45.46 -9.52
CA GLY A 363 -16.50 46.77 -8.82
C GLY A 363 -15.30 47.61 -9.25
N MET A 364 -14.15 47.02 -9.50
CA MET A 364 -12.93 47.70 -9.96
C MET A 364 -13.03 48.19 -11.40
N THR A 365 -13.77 47.46 -12.25
CA THR A 365 -13.88 47.75 -13.69
C THR A 365 -15.12 48.54 -14.09
N GLY A 366 -15.93 48.98 -13.11
CA GLY A 366 -17.18 49.72 -13.37
C GLY A 366 -18.30 48.87 -13.99
N GLY A 367 -18.25 47.57 -13.78
CA GLY A 367 -19.27 46.61 -14.23
C GLY A 367 -19.13 46.21 -15.70
N ILE A 368 -18.05 45.57 -16.07
CA ILE A 368 -17.95 44.85 -17.34
C ILE A 368 -18.95 43.69 -17.28
N THR A 369 -20.14 43.87 -17.87
CA THR A 369 -21.06 42.74 -18.10
C THR A 369 -20.42 41.82 -19.11
N THR A 370 -19.91 40.69 -18.67
CA THR A 370 -19.56 39.57 -19.57
C THR A 370 -20.85 39.11 -20.25
N GLN A 371 -21.05 39.45 -21.51
CA GLN A 371 -21.99 38.72 -22.35
C GLN A 371 -21.42 37.30 -22.52
N VAL A 372 -21.82 36.41 -21.62
CA VAL A 372 -21.66 34.96 -21.83
C VAL A 372 -22.44 34.64 -23.10
N GLY A 373 -21.74 34.21 -24.13
CA GLY A 373 -22.25 33.98 -25.47
C GLY A 373 -23.57 33.19 -25.50
N GLY A 374 -24.65 33.92 -25.59
CA GLY A 374 -25.96 33.40 -25.94
C GLY A 374 -25.93 32.96 -27.40
N GLY A 375 -26.06 31.64 -27.58
CA GLY A 375 -26.07 31.00 -28.89
C GLY A 375 -26.95 31.75 -29.88
N ALA A 376 -26.38 32.11 -31.02
CA ALA A 376 -27.06 32.67 -32.16
C ALA A 376 -28.28 31.81 -32.56
N LYS A 377 -29.47 32.27 -32.20
CA LYS A 377 -30.72 31.76 -32.82
C LYS A 377 -30.69 32.16 -34.30
N LYS A 378 -30.35 31.23 -35.18
CA LYS A 378 -30.58 31.34 -36.60
C LYS A 378 -32.07 31.58 -36.81
N LYS A 379 -32.45 32.80 -37.20
CA LYS A 379 -33.74 33.03 -37.85
C LYS A 379 -33.70 32.34 -39.22
N LYS A 380 -34.59 31.39 -39.45
CA LYS A 380 -34.94 30.92 -40.80
C LYS A 380 -35.87 31.89 -41.46
N PRO A 381 -35.81 31.99 -42.80
CA PRO A 381 -36.56 32.95 -43.60
C PRO A 381 -38.06 32.68 -43.60
#